data_9ce9608f39261f96d6498f1797b558e6
#
_entry.id   9ce9608f39261f96d6498f1797b558e6
#
_cell.length_a   1.000
_cell.length_b   1.000
_cell.length_c   1.000
_cell.angle_alpha   90.00
_cell.angle_beta   90.00
_cell.angle_gamma   90.00
#
_symmetry.space_group_name_H-M   'P 1'
#
loop_
_entity.id
_entity.type
_entity.pdbx_description
1 polymer ?
#
loop_
_entity_poly.entity_id
_entity_poly.type
_entity_poly.pdbx_seq_one_letter_code
_entity_poly.pdbx_strand_id
1 'polypeptide(L)'
;PLSFAAEHGAFYKEKGAWHKNIGNREWDSELLFILNLFVSKTPYSHLETKEAALAWHYRESDAWLGELRAQQLTKAIMPVCLKKGLQIMQGNKVVEIKSPECTKGSEVARLLLASRYDFILAIGDDTTDEDMFRALPVSAITVKVGIVSEKAKYNLSSQEEVLPFLEKLSGEGVSYGTTSKSIKGQLKA
;
A
#
# COMPACT_ATOMS: atom_id res chain seq x y z
N PRO A 1 -9.55 -8.60 -18.98
CA PRO A 1 -8.19 -8.98 -18.62
C PRO A 1 -7.79 -8.30 -17.31
N LEU A 2 -7.08 -9.03 -16.42
CA LEU A 2 -6.53 -8.48 -15.19
C LEU A 2 -5.10 -8.00 -15.43
N SER A 3 -4.76 -6.85 -14.88
CA SER A 3 -3.39 -6.36 -14.74
C SER A 3 -2.97 -6.45 -13.28
N PHE A 4 -1.68 -6.65 -13.02
CA PHE A 4 -1.14 -6.76 -11.68
C PHE A 4 0.02 -5.80 -11.51
N ALA A 5 0.14 -5.21 -10.32
CA ALA A 5 1.32 -4.52 -9.85
C ALA A 5 1.72 -5.08 -8.49
N ALA A 6 3.00 -5.27 -8.27
CA ALA A 6 3.56 -5.78 -7.03
C ALA A 6 4.63 -4.82 -6.48
N GLU A 7 4.93 -4.93 -5.18
CA GLU A 7 5.91 -4.09 -4.49
C GLU A 7 5.72 -2.59 -4.78
N HIS A 8 4.49 -2.10 -4.62
CA HIS A 8 4.11 -0.70 -4.85
C HIS A 8 4.38 -0.18 -6.28
N GLY A 9 4.31 -1.04 -7.30
CA GLY A 9 4.56 -0.68 -8.68
C GLY A 9 6.00 -0.90 -9.14
N ALA A 10 6.86 -1.51 -8.30
CA ALA A 10 8.20 -1.95 -8.71
C ALA A 10 8.15 -3.00 -9.81
N PHE A 11 7.11 -3.82 -9.81
CA PHE A 11 6.80 -4.80 -10.84
C PHE A 11 5.38 -4.61 -11.32
N TYR A 12 5.15 -4.82 -12.61
CA TYR A 12 3.81 -4.87 -13.18
C TYR A 12 3.71 -5.94 -14.25
N LYS A 13 2.51 -6.50 -14.41
CA LYS A 13 2.23 -7.50 -15.44
C LYS A 13 1.39 -6.87 -16.55
N GLU A 14 1.93 -6.86 -17.75
CA GLU A 14 1.26 -6.36 -18.94
C GLU A 14 1.35 -7.40 -20.05
N LYS A 15 0.25 -7.64 -20.78
CA LYS A 15 0.18 -8.61 -21.90
C LYS A 15 0.73 -10.01 -21.54
N GLY A 16 0.56 -10.41 -20.28
CA GLY A 16 1.02 -11.72 -19.78
C GLY A 16 2.47 -11.78 -19.32
N ALA A 17 3.29 -10.76 -19.56
CA ALA A 17 4.69 -10.69 -19.13
C ALA A 17 4.87 -9.79 -17.90
N TRP A 18 5.79 -10.16 -17.01
CA TRP A 18 6.20 -9.29 -15.89
C TRP A 18 7.29 -8.32 -16.37
N HIS A 19 7.14 -7.08 -15.99
CA HIS A 19 8.08 -5.99 -16.23
C HIS A 19 8.58 -5.44 -14.90
N LYS A 20 9.85 -5.01 -14.88
CA LYS A 20 10.48 -4.40 -13.72
C LYS A 20 10.58 -2.90 -13.97
N ASN A 21 10.01 -2.10 -13.05
CA ASN A 21 9.99 -0.63 -13.11
C ASN A 21 11.08 0.00 -12.24
N ILE A 22 11.98 -0.81 -11.68
CA ILE A 22 13.11 -0.36 -10.88
C ILE A 22 14.41 -0.86 -11.52
N GLY A 23 15.47 -0.05 -11.44
CA GLY A 23 16.82 -0.50 -11.80
C GLY A 23 17.31 -1.61 -10.86
N ASN A 24 18.34 -2.36 -11.28
CA ASN A 24 19.03 -3.26 -10.36
C ASN A 24 19.64 -2.42 -9.24
N ARG A 25 19.13 -2.58 -8.04
CA ARG A 25 19.63 -1.89 -6.85
C ARG A 25 20.24 -2.92 -5.93
N GLU A 26 21.54 -2.76 -5.68
CA GLU A 26 22.16 -3.42 -4.55
C GLU A 26 21.88 -2.61 -3.29
N TRP A 27 21.43 -3.29 -2.25
CA TRP A 27 21.18 -2.65 -0.96
C TRP A 27 22.51 -2.25 -0.31
N ASP A 28 22.52 -1.07 0.27
CA ASP A 28 23.70 -0.53 0.94
C ASP A 28 24.16 -1.45 2.09
N SER A 29 25.45 -1.77 2.13
CA SER A 29 26.02 -2.69 3.11
C SER A 29 25.93 -2.17 4.55
N GLU A 30 26.02 -0.87 4.77
CA GLU A 30 25.86 -0.24 6.09
C GLU A 30 24.40 -0.40 6.56
N LEU A 31 23.44 -0.17 5.66
CA LEU A 31 22.01 -0.34 5.95
C LEU A 31 21.69 -1.80 6.32
N LEU A 32 22.19 -2.76 5.53
CA LEU A 32 22.01 -4.19 5.81
C LEU A 32 22.67 -4.60 7.13
N PHE A 33 23.86 -4.06 7.44
CA PHE A 33 24.53 -4.31 8.71
C PHE A 33 23.69 -3.83 9.90
N ILE A 34 23.17 -2.60 9.84
CA ILE A 34 22.32 -2.05 10.92
C ILE A 34 21.07 -2.92 11.08
N LEU A 35 20.37 -3.25 10.00
CA LEU A 35 19.15 -4.07 10.06
C LEU A 35 19.40 -5.45 10.67
N ASN A 36 20.47 -6.14 10.25
CA ASN A 36 20.85 -7.44 10.82
C ASN A 36 21.26 -7.35 12.30
N LEU A 37 21.87 -6.24 12.72
CA LEU A 37 22.16 -6.00 14.13
C LEU A 37 20.87 -5.91 14.95
N PHE A 38 19.83 -5.25 14.42
CA PHE A 38 18.53 -5.18 15.10
C PHE A 38 17.81 -6.53 15.11
N VAL A 39 17.91 -7.32 14.05
CA VAL A 39 17.42 -8.71 14.04
C VAL A 39 18.07 -9.51 15.17
N SER A 40 19.40 -9.47 15.29
CA SER A 40 20.13 -10.24 16.31
C SER A 40 19.81 -9.81 17.75
N LYS A 41 19.38 -8.56 17.97
CA LYS A 41 19.07 -7.98 19.29
C LYS A 41 17.59 -7.95 19.63
N THR A 42 16.73 -8.44 18.74
CA THR A 42 15.28 -8.46 18.93
C THR A 42 14.75 -9.87 18.65
N PRO A 43 14.57 -10.70 19.68
CA PRO A 43 14.08 -12.07 19.50
C PRO A 43 12.79 -12.12 18.69
N TYR A 44 12.70 -13.11 17.80
CA TYR A 44 11.56 -13.35 16.91
C TYR A 44 11.30 -12.26 15.87
N SER A 45 12.23 -11.30 15.70
CA SER A 45 12.21 -10.40 14.55
C SER A 45 12.98 -11.01 13.38
N HIS A 46 12.66 -10.57 12.15
CA HIS A 46 13.38 -10.98 10.95
C HIS A 46 13.42 -9.87 9.91
N LEU A 47 14.39 -9.96 9.03
CA LEU A 47 14.54 -9.08 7.87
C LEU A 47 14.03 -9.81 6.62
N GLU A 48 13.05 -9.23 5.95
CA GLU A 48 12.62 -9.62 4.62
C GLU A 48 13.30 -8.70 3.60
N THR A 49 14.06 -9.29 2.68
CA THR A 49 14.70 -8.55 1.59
C THR A 49 13.91 -8.77 0.32
N LYS A 50 13.30 -7.70 -0.17
CA LYS A 50 12.62 -7.62 -1.45
C LYS A 50 13.50 -6.88 -2.46
N GLU A 51 13.13 -6.91 -3.74
CA GLU A 51 13.88 -6.16 -4.75
C GLU A 51 13.71 -4.65 -4.59
N ALA A 52 12.53 -4.19 -4.22
CA ALA A 52 12.20 -2.76 -4.07
C ALA A 52 12.19 -2.26 -2.62
N ALA A 53 12.22 -3.15 -1.63
CA ALA A 53 12.10 -2.82 -0.22
C ALA A 53 12.90 -3.75 0.69
N LEU A 54 13.29 -3.22 1.86
CA LEU A 54 13.74 -4.00 3.01
C LEU A 54 12.70 -3.85 4.10
N ALA A 55 12.23 -4.94 4.68
CA ALA A 55 11.22 -4.91 5.72
C ALA A 55 11.71 -5.65 6.98
N TRP A 56 11.87 -4.91 8.08
CA TRP A 56 12.17 -5.49 9.38
C TRP A 56 10.87 -5.74 10.14
N HIS A 57 10.52 -7.02 10.30
CA HIS A 57 9.31 -7.47 10.97
C HIS A 57 9.59 -7.81 12.43
N TYR A 58 8.69 -7.34 13.34
CA TYR A 58 8.79 -7.59 14.80
C TYR A 58 7.45 -8.00 15.42
N ARG A 59 6.53 -8.54 14.60
CA ARG A 59 5.18 -8.92 15.05
C ARG A 59 5.21 -10.00 16.12
N GLU A 60 6.14 -10.96 16.01
CA GLU A 60 6.31 -12.08 16.93
C GLU A 60 7.18 -11.72 18.15
N SER A 61 7.77 -10.55 18.18
CA SER A 61 8.60 -10.07 19.29
C SER A 61 7.73 -9.61 20.45
N ASP A 62 8.33 -9.52 21.65
CA ASP A 62 7.70 -8.83 22.77
C ASP A 62 7.23 -7.43 22.35
N ALA A 63 5.99 -7.09 22.68
CA ALA A 63 5.35 -5.88 22.13
C ALA A 63 6.08 -4.59 22.54
N TRP A 64 6.49 -4.48 23.81
CA TRP A 64 7.21 -3.30 24.30
C TRP A 64 8.61 -3.21 23.69
N LEU A 65 9.35 -4.33 23.69
CA LEU A 65 10.70 -4.38 23.12
C LEU A 65 10.69 -4.08 21.63
N GLY A 66 9.73 -4.66 20.88
CA GLY A 66 9.57 -4.46 19.44
C GLY A 66 9.35 -2.98 19.10
N GLU A 67 8.42 -2.30 19.79
CA GLU A 67 8.16 -0.88 19.58
C GLU A 67 9.38 0.01 19.92
N LEU A 68 10.05 -0.27 21.04
CA LEU A 68 11.27 0.44 21.42
C LEU A 68 12.35 0.28 20.34
N ARG A 69 12.55 -0.96 19.86
CA ARG A 69 13.54 -1.27 18.83
C ARG A 69 13.19 -0.65 17.48
N ALA A 70 11.89 -0.61 17.11
CA ALA A 70 11.45 0.06 15.89
C ALA A 70 11.80 1.56 15.87
N GLN A 71 11.60 2.24 17.01
CA GLN A 71 11.99 3.65 17.16
C GLN A 71 13.51 3.84 17.08
N GLN A 72 14.27 2.97 17.74
CA GLN A 72 15.74 3.01 17.72
C GLN A 72 16.28 2.70 16.32
N LEU A 73 15.75 1.69 15.64
CA LEU A 73 16.10 1.33 14.27
C LEU A 73 15.86 2.49 13.32
N THR A 74 14.67 3.09 13.36
CA THR A 74 14.32 4.23 12.51
C THR A 74 15.33 5.37 12.66
N LYS A 75 15.72 5.70 13.89
CA LYS A 75 16.76 6.72 14.14
C LYS A 75 18.13 6.33 13.61
N ALA A 76 18.50 5.05 13.77
CA ALA A 76 19.82 4.55 13.34
C ALA A 76 19.98 4.52 11.81
N ILE A 77 18.92 4.15 11.07
CA ILE A 77 18.97 4.04 9.61
C ILE A 77 18.71 5.38 8.89
N MET A 78 18.11 6.36 9.57
CA MET A 78 17.72 7.64 8.97
C MET A 78 18.86 8.34 8.22
N PRO A 79 20.09 8.48 8.74
CA PRO A 79 21.17 9.14 8.02
C PRO A 79 21.53 8.44 6.71
N VAL A 80 21.58 7.10 6.71
CA VAL A 80 21.88 6.30 5.52
C VAL A 80 20.74 6.43 4.50
N CYS A 81 19.50 6.33 4.96
CA CYS A 81 18.33 6.46 4.09
C CYS A 81 18.26 7.84 3.43
N LEU A 82 18.48 8.92 4.17
CA LEU A 82 18.52 10.28 3.61
C LEU A 82 19.61 10.44 2.55
N LYS A 83 20.83 9.95 2.83
CA LYS A 83 21.95 9.98 1.88
C LYS A 83 21.65 9.22 0.58
N LYS A 84 20.88 8.14 0.66
CA LYS A 84 20.53 7.26 -0.47
C LYS A 84 19.20 7.60 -1.13
N GLY A 85 18.48 8.61 -0.65
CA GLY A 85 17.16 8.97 -1.14
C GLY A 85 16.10 7.89 -0.89
N LEU A 86 16.21 7.15 0.22
CA LEU A 86 15.27 6.11 0.61
C LEU A 86 14.24 6.65 1.59
N GLN A 87 13.03 6.12 1.52
CA GLN A 87 11.97 6.38 2.50
C GLN A 87 11.94 5.30 3.57
N ILE A 88 11.67 5.73 4.81
CA ILE A 88 11.39 4.84 5.93
C ILE A 88 9.90 4.94 6.23
N MET A 89 9.22 3.81 6.26
CA MET A 89 7.80 3.69 6.59
C MET A 89 7.62 2.80 7.81
N GLN A 90 6.75 3.21 8.71
CA GLN A 90 6.32 2.38 9.83
C GLN A 90 4.93 1.85 9.54
N GLY A 91 4.79 0.53 9.50
CA GLY A 91 3.54 -0.18 9.37
C GLY A 91 3.14 -0.89 10.66
N ASN A 92 2.17 -1.79 10.57
CA ASN A 92 1.72 -2.60 11.70
C ASN A 92 2.77 -3.67 12.04
N LYS A 93 3.63 -3.38 13.03
CA LYS A 93 4.73 -4.25 13.49
C LYS A 93 5.80 -4.51 12.43
N VAL A 94 6.05 -3.52 11.59
CA VAL A 94 7.09 -3.55 10.55
C VAL A 94 7.70 -2.17 10.36
N VAL A 95 9.02 -2.12 10.11
CA VAL A 95 9.75 -0.94 9.60
C VAL A 95 10.21 -1.28 8.20
N GLU A 96 9.70 -0.57 7.21
CA GLU A 96 9.99 -0.78 5.79
C GLU A 96 10.87 0.35 5.25
N ILE A 97 11.88 0.00 4.47
CA ILE A 97 12.75 0.93 3.75
C ILE A 97 12.57 0.68 2.26
N LYS A 98 12.20 1.71 1.51
CA LYS A 98 11.93 1.58 0.07
C LYS A 98 12.36 2.79 -0.75
N SER A 99 12.38 2.63 -2.08
CA SER A 99 12.52 3.77 -3.00
C SER A 99 11.25 4.62 -2.99
N PRO A 100 11.37 5.97 -2.93
CA PRO A 100 10.21 6.86 -3.04
C PRO A 100 9.55 6.83 -4.43
N GLU A 101 10.24 6.30 -5.43
CA GLU A 101 9.75 6.23 -6.81
C GLU A 101 8.66 5.13 -6.99
N CYS A 102 8.70 4.10 -6.12
CA CYS A 102 7.74 3.00 -6.16
C CYS A 102 6.61 3.25 -5.16
N THR A 103 5.52 3.84 -5.63
CA THR A 103 4.30 4.06 -4.85
C THR A 103 3.06 3.61 -5.63
N LYS A 104 1.96 3.33 -4.92
CA LYS A 104 0.69 3.03 -5.59
C LYS A 104 0.23 4.20 -6.48
N GLY A 105 0.58 5.43 -6.09
CA GLY A 105 0.32 6.63 -6.89
C GLY A 105 1.13 6.69 -8.18
N SER A 106 2.42 6.33 -8.16
CA SER A 106 3.25 6.29 -9.38
C SER A 106 2.75 5.23 -10.37
N GLU A 107 2.28 4.08 -9.88
CA GLU A 107 1.69 3.04 -10.73
C GLU A 107 0.37 3.49 -11.35
N VAL A 108 -0.50 4.17 -10.60
CA VAL A 108 -1.72 4.78 -11.15
C VAL A 108 -1.38 5.80 -12.24
N ALA A 109 -0.39 6.68 -12.01
CA ALA A 109 0.04 7.64 -13.01
C ALA A 109 0.52 6.94 -14.30
N ARG A 110 1.28 5.84 -14.17
CA ARG A 110 1.69 5.02 -15.32
C ARG A 110 0.49 4.45 -16.08
N LEU A 111 -0.50 3.91 -15.38
CA LEU A 111 -1.72 3.35 -16.00
C LEU A 111 -2.53 4.41 -16.74
N LEU A 112 -2.68 5.60 -16.14
CA LEU A 112 -3.41 6.72 -16.75
C LEU A 112 -2.72 7.30 -17.98
N LEU A 113 -1.37 7.24 -18.05
CA LEU A 113 -0.61 7.61 -19.24
C LEU A 113 -0.73 6.57 -20.36
N ALA A 114 -0.84 5.30 -20.01
CA ALA A 114 -0.90 4.19 -20.96
C ALA A 114 -2.27 4.05 -21.64
N SER A 115 -3.37 4.47 -20.99
CA SER A 115 -4.74 4.24 -21.49
C SER A 115 -5.70 5.31 -21.00
N ARG A 116 -6.79 5.51 -21.76
CA ARG A 116 -7.95 6.31 -21.32
C ARG A 116 -8.99 5.39 -20.72
N TYR A 117 -9.59 5.84 -19.64
CA TYR A 117 -10.62 5.09 -18.91
C TYR A 117 -11.87 5.96 -18.76
N ASP A 118 -13.03 5.42 -19.15
CA ASP A 118 -14.34 6.11 -19.01
C ASP A 118 -14.85 6.03 -17.57
N PHE A 119 -14.41 5.02 -16.82
CA PHE A 119 -14.77 4.81 -15.43
C PHE A 119 -13.55 4.36 -14.63
N ILE A 120 -13.34 4.98 -13.48
CA ILE A 120 -12.26 4.63 -12.55
C ILE A 120 -12.84 4.48 -11.15
N LEU A 121 -12.65 3.29 -10.58
CA LEU A 121 -12.94 2.99 -9.18
C LEU A 121 -11.64 2.52 -8.51
N ALA A 122 -11.30 3.14 -7.38
CA ALA A 122 -10.18 2.73 -6.55
C ALA A 122 -10.65 2.44 -5.13
N ILE A 123 -10.25 1.30 -4.58
CA ILE A 123 -10.59 0.86 -3.23
C ILE A 123 -9.30 0.52 -2.51
N GLY A 124 -9.13 0.95 -1.26
CA GLY A 124 -7.94 0.67 -0.47
C GLY A 124 -8.15 0.87 1.03
N ASP A 125 -7.37 0.16 1.84
CA ASP A 125 -7.51 0.11 3.30
C ASP A 125 -6.29 0.66 4.05
N ASP A 126 -5.13 0.77 3.40
CA ASP A 126 -3.89 1.18 4.06
C ASP A 126 -3.51 2.65 3.78
N THR A 127 -2.41 3.09 4.41
CA THR A 127 -1.88 4.45 4.24
C THR A 127 -1.29 4.66 2.85
N THR A 128 -0.78 3.60 2.19
CA THR A 128 -0.20 3.71 0.85
C THR A 128 -1.26 3.89 -0.24
N ASP A 129 -2.53 3.56 0.05
CA ASP A 129 -3.65 3.84 -0.84
C ASP A 129 -3.99 5.33 -0.94
N GLU A 130 -3.60 6.12 0.07
CA GLU A 130 -3.74 7.58 0.03
C GLU A 130 -2.98 8.20 -1.16
N ASP A 131 -1.80 7.63 -1.50
CA ASP A 131 -1.03 8.08 -2.67
C ASP A 131 -1.75 7.71 -3.98
N MET A 132 -2.38 6.53 -4.02
CA MET A 132 -3.23 6.11 -5.13
C MET A 132 -4.40 7.08 -5.32
N PHE A 133 -5.12 7.41 -4.23
CA PHE A 133 -6.27 8.31 -4.29
C PHE A 133 -5.88 9.72 -4.77
N ARG A 134 -4.72 10.25 -4.34
CA ARG A 134 -4.21 11.55 -4.79
C ARG A 134 -3.81 11.60 -6.25
N ALA A 135 -3.31 10.48 -6.79
CA ALA A 135 -2.85 10.40 -8.18
C ALA A 135 -4.00 10.27 -9.18
N LEU A 136 -5.19 9.94 -8.73
CA LEU A 136 -6.38 9.75 -9.56
C LEU A 136 -7.03 11.08 -9.96
N PRO A 137 -7.65 11.15 -11.15
CA PRO A 137 -8.41 12.32 -11.57
C PRO A 137 -9.63 12.55 -10.68
N VAL A 138 -10.09 13.80 -10.61
CA VAL A 138 -11.26 14.19 -9.80
C VAL A 138 -12.53 13.41 -10.20
N SER A 139 -12.65 12.92 -11.41
CA SER A 139 -13.76 12.09 -11.86
C SER A 139 -13.77 10.68 -11.27
N ALA A 140 -12.62 10.17 -10.77
CA ALA A 140 -12.53 8.85 -10.20
C ALA A 140 -13.38 8.70 -8.93
N ILE A 141 -13.91 7.51 -8.71
CA ILE A 141 -14.56 7.10 -7.46
C ILE A 141 -13.48 6.46 -6.58
N THR A 142 -13.23 7.05 -5.43
CA THR A 142 -12.23 6.57 -4.47
C THR A 142 -12.92 6.17 -3.18
N VAL A 143 -12.62 4.96 -2.69
CA VAL A 143 -13.28 4.34 -1.53
C VAL A 143 -12.21 3.89 -0.54
N LYS A 144 -12.20 4.48 0.63
CA LYS A 144 -11.40 4.03 1.76
C LYS A 144 -12.13 2.94 2.52
N VAL A 145 -11.43 1.90 2.94
CA VAL A 145 -11.96 0.84 3.80
C VAL A 145 -11.41 1.01 5.21
N GLY A 146 -12.28 0.89 6.22
CA GLY A 146 -11.91 1.07 7.62
C GLY A 146 -11.90 2.54 8.06
N ILE A 147 -10.74 3.02 8.53
CA ILE A 147 -10.61 4.38 9.07
C ILE A 147 -10.85 5.41 7.96
N VAL A 148 -11.69 6.41 8.27
CA VAL A 148 -12.05 7.48 7.32
C VAL A 148 -10.81 8.23 6.82
N SER A 149 -10.79 8.54 5.54
CA SER A 149 -9.74 9.29 4.87
C SER A 149 -10.29 10.57 4.26
N GLU A 150 -9.52 11.67 4.38
CA GLU A 150 -9.80 12.92 3.67
C GLU A 150 -9.44 12.86 2.17
N LYS A 151 -8.72 11.83 1.73
CA LYS A 151 -8.25 11.68 0.34
C LYS A 151 -9.20 10.83 -0.50
N ALA A 152 -10.01 10.00 0.15
CA ALA A 152 -11.05 9.23 -0.51
C ALA A 152 -12.39 9.97 -0.47
N LYS A 153 -13.19 9.83 -1.53
CA LYS A 153 -14.53 10.44 -1.62
C LYS A 153 -15.56 9.69 -0.79
N TYR A 154 -15.36 8.39 -0.59
CA TYR A 154 -16.30 7.51 0.09
C TYR A 154 -15.57 6.60 1.06
N ASN A 155 -16.32 6.04 2.02
CA ASN A 155 -15.80 5.12 3.01
C ASN A 155 -16.70 3.90 3.17
N LEU A 156 -16.08 2.73 3.25
CA LEU A 156 -16.69 1.50 3.75
C LEU A 156 -16.16 1.25 5.16
N SER A 157 -17.01 0.82 6.08
CA SER A 157 -16.64 0.69 7.49
C SER A 157 -15.71 -0.51 7.74
N SER A 158 -15.81 -1.55 6.89
CA SER A 158 -15.03 -2.77 7.03
C SER A 158 -14.76 -3.45 5.69
N GLN A 159 -13.83 -4.41 5.72
CA GLN A 159 -13.46 -5.19 4.55
C GLN A 159 -14.61 -6.09 4.05
N GLU A 160 -15.48 -6.53 4.94
CA GLU A 160 -16.63 -7.37 4.60
C GLU A 160 -17.64 -6.65 3.72
N GLU A 161 -17.65 -5.31 3.71
CA GLU A 161 -18.54 -4.52 2.87
C GLU A 161 -18.06 -4.41 1.42
N VAL A 162 -16.80 -4.76 1.12
CA VAL A 162 -16.21 -4.56 -0.22
C VAL A 162 -16.87 -5.45 -1.27
N LEU A 163 -17.00 -6.75 -1.01
CA LEU A 163 -17.61 -7.66 -1.98
C LEU A 163 -19.09 -7.32 -2.24
N PRO A 164 -19.95 -7.12 -1.22
CA PRO A 164 -21.34 -6.67 -1.44
C PRO A 164 -21.44 -5.34 -2.21
N PHE A 165 -20.50 -4.42 -2.00
CA PHE A 165 -20.43 -3.17 -2.75
C PHE A 165 -20.13 -3.42 -4.24
N LEU A 166 -19.14 -4.28 -4.56
CA LEU A 166 -18.77 -4.62 -5.93
C LEU A 166 -19.89 -5.39 -6.65
N GLU A 167 -20.58 -6.31 -5.98
CA GLU A 167 -21.74 -7.04 -6.50
C GLU A 167 -22.87 -6.09 -6.89
N LYS A 168 -23.17 -5.09 -6.06
CA LYS A 168 -24.16 -4.07 -6.39
C LYS A 168 -23.76 -3.22 -7.61
N LEU A 169 -22.49 -2.95 -7.79
CA LEU A 169 -21.97 -2.20 -8.94
C LEU A 169 -22.02 -3.02 -10.24
N SER A 170 -21.77 -4.33 -10.17
CA SER A 170 -21.81 -5.22 -11.34
C SER A 170 -23.21 -5.46 -11.88
N GLY A 171 -24.25 -5.07 -11.15
CA GLY A 171 -25.65 -5.36 -11.49
C GLY A 171 -26.07 -6.81 -11.22
N GLU A 172 -25.20 -7.65 -10.68
CA GLU A 172 -25.48 -9.03 -10.27
C GLU A 172 -26.10 -9.11 -8.86
N GLY A 173 -26.60 -8.01 -8.34
CA GLY A 173 -27.22 -7.93 -7.02
C GLY A 173 -28.58 -8.61 -7.02
N VAL A 174 -28.67 -9.69 -6.23
CA VAL A 174 -29.85 -10.39 -5.75
C VAL A 174 -31.14 -9.56 -5.90
N SER A 175 -32.14 -10.11 -6.57
CA SER A 175 -33.52 -9.66 -6.59
C SER A 175 -34.08 -9.63 -5.16
N TYR A 176 -33.82 -8.56 -4.43
CA TYR A 176 -34.63 -8.21 -3.27
C TYR A 176 -35.84 -7.41 -3.74
N GLY A 177 -37.03 -7.95 -3.44
CA GLY A 177 -38.29 -7.33 -3.71
C GLY A 177 -38.30 -5.83 -3.35
N THR A 178 -38.87 -5.08 -4.25
CA THR A 178 -39.19 -3.66 -4.19
C THR A 178 -39.32 -3.05 -2.81
N THR A 179 -38.31 -2.38 -2.35
CA THR A 179 -38.41 -1.13 -1.57
C THR A 179 -37.25 -0.23 -1.92
N SER A 180 -37.55 0.72 -2.80
CA SER A 180 -36.69 1.85 -3.12
C SER A 180 -36.37 2.65 -1.85
N LYS A 181 -35.24 2.33 -1.18
CA LYS A 181 -34.57 3.27 -0.28
C LYS A 181 -33.22 3.58 -0.87
N SER A 182 -33.14 4.82 -1.30
CA SER A 182 -32.00 5.52 -1.86
C SER A 182 -30.66 5.13 -1.21
N ILE A 183 -29.70 4.71 -2.04
CA ILE A 183 -28.28 4.47 -1.73
C ILE A 183 -27.57 5.71 -1.11
N LYS A 184 -28.25 6.86 -1.04
CA LYS A 184 -27.72 8.13 -0.49
C LYS A 184 -27.43 8.11 1.04
N GLY A 185 -27.79 7.06 1.76
CA GLY A 185 -27.65 7.00 3.23
C GLY A 185 -26.44 6.22 3.75
N GLN A 186 -25.71 5.47 2.92
CA GLN A 186 -24.59 4.65 3.38
C GLN A 186 -23.20 5.14 2.92
N LEU A 187 -23.15 6.07 1.98
CA LEU A 187 -21.94 6.74 1.57
C LEU A 187 -21.93 8.12 2.25
N LYS A 188 -21.26 8.25 3.38
CA LYS A 188 -20.94 9.57 3.94
C LYS A 188 -19.80 10.15 3.13
N ALA A 189 -20.08 11.27 2.48
CA ALA A 189 -19.06 12.14 1.91
C ALA A 189 -18.17 12.74 3.00
#